data_d3b1a3fb03e5f3b62110f8fe507e8b26
#
_entry.id   d3b1a3fb03e5f3b62110f8fe507e8b26
#
_cell.length_a   1.000
_cell.length_b   1.000
_cell.length_c   1.000
_cell.angle_alpha   90.00
_cell.angle_beta   90.00
_cell.angle_gamma   90.00
#
_symmetry.space_group_name_H-M   'P 1'
#
loop_
_entity.id
_entity.type
_entity.pdbx_description
1 polymer ?
#
loop_
_entity_poly.entity_id
_entity_poly.type
_entity_poly.pdbx_seq_one_letter_code
_entity_poly.pdbx_strand_id
1 'polypeptide(L)'
;MNANELAPSGSPVSETSQRESLGTSLRALPRAAWILFLGTFLNKFGAFVVPFLTLYLTSRGCTVGQAGLAVAAYGAGNLMATLLGGHLADTLGRRETMVLSMFSGAAMMLLLSQARQFPVIIVLTALTGLTNEFYRPASAALLADVVPPGRRLTAFAALRVAFNAGFAFGPAMAGFLAAYGYFWLFAGDAATSALFGLVVLLAMPRTARGAQNDAGWNEARRVLRHDRKLHQLLLANFAIALVFFQMCSTFSLHVTGLGFSSAAYGAIVSLNGVLVVLFELPLTAITRRFPARRVMAVGYLLGGIGFALNAFARSVPALAACMIVFTLGEITMVPTASAYLANLAPPQMRGRYMGVAGLTWALALIIGPWSGMKLFTLHPAAYWLVCGALGLFAAAVISAPPSLALRPFSRKLEQE
;
A
#
# COMPACT_ATOMS: atom_id res chain seq x y z
N MET A 1 25.58 -16.19 55.50
CA MET A 1 24.17 -16.51 55.53
C MET A 1 23.49 -15.50 54.59
N ASN A 2 22.94 -15.82 53.64
CA ASN A 2 22.42 -16.58 52.56
C ASN A 2 22.55 -15.80 51.27
N ALA A 3 23.40 -16.29 50.37
CA ALA A 3 23.31 -15.97 48.97
C ALA A 3 22.30 -16.96 48.38
N ASN A 4 21.13 -16.49 48.00
CA ASN A 4 20.20 -17.12 47.06
C ASN A 4 18.94 -16.23 46.99
N GLU A 5 18.76 -15.55 45.86
CA GLU A 5 17.50 -15.10 45.26
C GLU A 5 17.75 -14.00 44.24
N LEU A 6 18.28 -14.37 43.10
CA LEU A 6 18.17 -13.60 41.85
C LEU A 6 18.15 -14.59 40.68
N ALA A 7 17.02 -15.29 40.54
CA ALA A 7 16.66 -15.95 39.29
C ALA A 7 15.90 -14.95 38.42
N PRO A 8 16.27 -14.72 37.15
CA PRO A 8 15.48 -13.92 36.27
C PRO A 8 14.25 -14.73 35.85
N SER A 9 13.06 -14.30 36.28
CA SER A 9 11.78 -14.81 35.83
C SER A 9 11.53 -14.39 34.37
N GLY A 10 12.20 -15.07 33.46
CA GLY A 10 11.82 -15.12 32.06
C GLY A 10 10.61 -16.02 31.94
N SER A 11 9.40 -15.43 32.07
CA SER A 11 8.18 -16.14 31.70
C SER A 11 8.29 -16.56 30.23
N PRO A 12 8.14 -17.87 29.90
CA PRO A 12 8.12 -18.30 28.52
C PRO A 12 6.90 -17.65 27.84
N VAL A 13 7.16 -16.86 26.78
CA VAL A 13 6.11 -16.40 25.86
C VAL A 13 5.38 -17.66 25.41
N SER A 14 4.15 -17.79 25.86
CA SER A 14 3.31 -18.97 25.71
C SER A 14 3.28 -19.44 24.26
N GLU A 15 3.81 -20.63 23.98
CA GLU A 15 3.80 -21.31 22.68
C GLU A 15 2.37 -21.67 22.18
N THR A 16 1.33 -21.34 22.94
CA THR A 16 -0.08 -21.61 22.62
C THR A 16 -0.67 -20.76 21.51
N SER A 17 0.01 -19.69 21.05
CA SER A 17 -0.51 -18.80 19.98
C SER A 17 -0.36 -19.36 18.55
N GLN A 18 0.29 -20.50 18.36
CA GLN A 18 0.68 -20.99 17.02
C GLN A 18 -0.33 -21.91 16.32
N ARG A 19 -1.43 -22.30 16.94
CA ARG A 19 -2.38 -23.28 16.40
C ARG A 19 -3.82 -22.81 16.15
N GLU A 20 -4.10 -21.51 16.31
CA GLU A 20 -5.45 -21.02 15.97
C GLU A 20 -5.73 -21.19 14.47
N SER A 21 -6.91 -21.75 14.14
CA SER A 21 -7.35 -21.80 12.73
C SER A 21 -7.53 -20.38 12.18
N LEU A 22 -7.41 -20.21 10.87
CA LEU A 22 -7.61 -18.90 10.23
C LEU A 22 -9.01 -18.33 10.56
N GLY A 23 -10.04 -19.20 10.51
CA GLY A 23 -11.41 -18.82 10.84
C GLY A 23 -11.56 -18.33 12.28
N THR A 24 -10.91 -19.01 13.25
CA THR A 24 -10.90 -18.59 14.65
C THR A 24 -10.18 -17.23 14.80
N SER A 25 -9.03 -17.09 14.16
CA SER A 25 -8.25 -15.82 14.19
C SER A 25 -9.04 -14.64 13.60
N LEU A 26 -9.78 -14.85 12.49
CA LEU A 26 -10.63 -13.82 11.88
C LEU A 26 -11.83 -13.47 12.77
N ARG A 27 -12.55 -14.48 13.30
CA ARG A 27 -13.71 -14.25 14.19
C ARG A 27 -13.33 -13.54 15.48
N ALA A 28 -12.11 -13.73 15.94
CA ALA A 28 -11.58 -13.07 17.13
C ALA A 28 -11.06 -11.64 16.87
N LEU A 29 -11.14 -11.13 15.64
CA LEU A 29 -10.83 -9.72 15.36
C LEU A 29 -11.90 -8.81 15.93
N PRO A 30 -11.52 -7.64 16.47
CA PRO A 30 -12.47 -6.70 17.05
C PRO A 30 -13.41 -6.14 15.96
N ARG A 31 -14.62 -5.74 16.37
CA ARG A 31 -15.64 -5.15 15.48
C ARG A 31 -15.09 -3.99 14.65
N ALA A 32 -14.21 -3.17 15.23
CA ALA A 32 -13.58 -2.06 14.54
C ALA A 32 -12.76 -2.50 13.31
N ALA A 33 -12.08 -3.66 13.36
CA ALA A 33 -11.36 -4.20 12.20
C ALA A 33 -12.31 -4.57 11.05
N TRP A 34 -13.45 -5.18 11.36
CA TRP A 34 -14.47 -5.52 10.36
C TRP A 34 -15.09 -4.28 9.70
N ILE A 35 -15.30 -3.21 10.47
CA ILE A 35 -15.76 -1.92 9.95
C ILE A 35 -14.73 -1.35 8.98
N LEU A 36 -13.42 -1.43 9.30
CA LEU A 36 -12.36 -1.01 8.40
C LEU A 36 -12.32 -1.85 7.11
N PHE A 37 -12.52 -3.17 7.19
CA PHE A 37 -12.54 -4.03 6.01
C PHE A 37 -13.70 -3.69 5.09
N LEU A 38 -14.90 -3.62 5.64
CA LEU A 38 -16.11 -3.27 4.86
C LEU A 38 -16.01 -1.86 4.27
N GLY A 39 -15.55 -0.90 5.06
CA GLY A 39 -15.38 0.47 4.60
C GLY A 39 -14.31 0.60 3.53
N THR A 40 -13.19 -0.12 3.66
CA THR A 40 -12.14 -0.17 2.63
C THR A 40 -12.64 -0.82 1.34
N PHE A 41 -13.36 -1.94 1.44
CA PHE A 41 -14.02 -2.56 0.29
C PHE A 41 -14.94 -1.56 -0.42
N LEU A 42 -15.85 -0.91 0.33
CA LEU A 42 -16.82 0.03 -0.22
C LEU A 42 -16.13 1.24 -0.87
N ASN A 43 -15.10 1.81 -0.25
CA ASN A 43 -14.32 2.92 -0.79
C ASN A 43 -13.59 2.52 -2.09
N LYS A 44 -12.98 1.33 -2.13
CA LYS A 44 -12.25 0.87 -3.33
C LYS A 44 -13.18 0.35 -4.43
N PHE A 45 -14.32 -0.22 -4.07
CA PHE A 45 -15.39 -0.50 -5.02
C PHE A 45 -15.92 0.78 -5.67
N GLY A 46 -16.07 1.85 -4.88
CA GLY A 46 -16.54 3.15 -5.35
C GLY A 46 -15.48 4.05 -5.99
N ALA A 47 -14.22 3.64 -6.08
CA ALA A 47 -13.15 4.42 -6.70
C ALA A 47 -13.29 4.44 -8.24
N PHE A 48 -14.39 5.01 -8.74
CA PHE A 48 -14.78 4.98 -10.15
C PHE A 48 -14.06 6.01 -11.00
N VAL A 49 -13.73 7.17 -10.43
CA VAL A 49 -13.28 8.35 -11.18
C VAL A 49 -11.84 8.16 -11.67
N VAL A 50 -10.92 7.70 -10.84
CA VAL A 50 -9.49 7.66 -11.17
C VAL A 50 -9.18 6.82 -12.41
N PRO A 51 -9.72 5.59 -12.58
CA PRO A 51 -9.51 4.80 -13.80
C PRO A 51 -10.10 5.46 -15.05
N PHE A 52 -11.15 6.24 -14.91
CA PHE A 52 -11.88 6.88 -16.02
C PHE A 52 -11.55 8.36 -16.21
N LEU A 53 -10.69 8.95 -15.38
CA LEU A 53 -10.38 10.37 -15.40
C LEU A 53 -9.86 10.85 -16.76
N THR A 54 -8.99 10.08 -17.40
CA THR A 54 -8.48 10.40 -18.74
C THR A 54 -9.60 10.41 -19.77
N LEU A 55 -10.46 9.40 -19.76
CA LEU A 55 -11.60 9.31 -20.69
C LEU A 55 -12.60 10.45 -20.45
N TYR A 56 -12.90 10.77 -19.20
CA TYR A 56 -13.75 11.91 -18.85
C TYR A 56 -13.18 13.23 -19.38
N LEU A 57 -11.89 13.50 -19.17
CA LEU A 57 -11.28 14.76 -19.58
C LEU A 57 -11.19 14.88 -21.11
N THR A 58 -10.85 13.79 -21.81
CA THR A 58 -10.84 13.79 -23.27
C THR A 58 -12.24 13.96 -23.86
N SER A 59 -13.28 13.37 -23.25
CA SER A 59 -14.68 13.60 -23.68
C SER A 59 -15.13 15.05 -23.47
N ARG A 60 -14.46 15.80 -22.57
CA ARG A 60 -14.68 17.24 -22.31
C ARG A 60 -13.84 18.15 -23.20
N GLY A 61 -13.12 17.59 -24.19
CA GLY A 61 -12.29 18.33 -25.13
C GLY A 61 -10.87 18.63 -24.66
N CYS A 62 -10.43 18.07 -23.51
CA CYS A 62 -9.03 18.17 -23.11
C CYS A 62 -8.16 17.31 -24.03
N THR A 63 -6.96 17.78 -24.33
CA THR A 63 -5.95 16.97 -25.04
C THR A 63 -5.47 15.80 -24.16
N VAL A 64 -4.93 14.76 -24.77
CA VAL A 64 -4.34 13.62 -24.05
C VAL A 64 -3.22 14.08 -23.08
N GLY A 65 -2.42 15.07 -23.52
CA GLY A 65 -1.39 15.69 -22.65
C GLY A 65 -1.97 16.39 -21.43
N GLN A 66 -3.06 17.12 -21.59
CA GLN A 66 -3.78 17.75 -20.48
C GLN A 66 -4.39 16.72 -19.53
N ALA A 67 -4.99 15.66 -20.06
CA ALA A 67 -5.51 14.57 -19.25
C ALA A 67 -4.38 13.88 -18.46
N GLY A 68 -3.23 13.65 -19.09
CA GLY A 68 -2.03 13.12 -18.43
C GLY A 68 -1.52 14.02 -17.30
N LEU A 69 -1.52 15.35 -17.52
CA LEU A 69 -1.14 16.31 -16.48
C LEU A 69 -2.11 16.29 -15.30
N ALA A 70 -3.41 16.12 -15.53
CA ALA A 70 -4.40 15.97 -14.46
C ALA A 70 -4.15 14.71 -13.62
N VAL A 71 -3.86 13.55 -14.27
CA VAL A 71 -3.49 12.32 -13.57
C VAL A 71 -2.20 12.50 -12.75
N ALA A 72 -1.21 13.21 -13.30
CA ALA A 72 0.02 13.54 -12.57
C ALA A 72 -0.26 14.45 -11.36
N ALA A 73 -1.18 15.42 -11.50
CA ALA A 73 -1.62 16.28 -10.40
C ALA A 73 -2.31 15.47 -9.28
N TYR A 74 -3.14 14.47 -9.63
CA TYR A 74 -3.69 13.52 -8.66
C TYR A 74 -2.56 12.78 -7.91
N GLY A 75 -1.58 12.26 -8.65
CA GLY A 75 -0.41 11.59 -8.07
C GLY A 75 0.39 12.48 -7.12
N ALA A 76 0.58 13.75 -7.46
CA ALA A 76 1.24 14.72 -6.58
C ALA A 76 0.44 14.95 -5.28
N GLY A 77 -0.90 15.07 -5.39
CA GLY A 77 -1.78 15.14 -4.22
C GLY A 77 -1.69 13.90 -3.33
N ASN A 78 -1.68 12.72 -3.93
CA ASN A 78 -1.52 11.43 -3.23
C ASN A 78 -0.17 11.35 -2.48
N LEU A 79 0.92 11.81 -3.10
CA LEU A 79 2.23 11.89 -2.46
C LEU A 79 2.19 12.79 -1.21
N MET A 80 1.59 13.97 -1.31
CA MET A 80 1.39 14.88 -0.18
C MET A 80 0.48 14.27 0.89
N ALA A 81 -0.57 13.54 0.48
CA ALA A 81 -1.46 12.83 1.38
C ALA A 81 -0.74 11.81 2.26
N THR A 82 0.23 11.10 1.70
CA THR A 82 1.01 10.10 2.42
C THR A 82 1.79 10.72 3.60
N LEU A 83 2.36 11.91 3.40
CA LEU A 83 3.11 12.63 4.44
C LEU A 83 2.18 13.27 5.47
N LEU A 84 1.18 14.02 5.00
CA LEU A 84 0.26 14.75 5.86
C LEU A 84 -0.67 13.82 6.63
N GLY A 85 -1.16 12.74 5.99
CA GLY A 85 -2.07 11.79 6.60
C GLY A 85 -1.48 11.07 7.81
N GLY A 86 -0.19 10.75 7.77
CA GLY A 86 0.52 10.18 8.93
C GLY A 86 0.58 11.17 10.09
N HIS A 87 0.92 12.43 9.82
CA HIS A 87 0.96 13.48 10.83
C HIS A 87 -0.43 13.79 11.41
N LEU A 88 -1.44 13.94 10.54
CA LEU A 88 -2.82 14.17 10.95
C LEU A 88 -3.35 13.02 11.81
N ALA A 89 -3.03 11.77 11.45
CA ALA A 89 -3.42 10.59 12.21
C ALA A 89 -2.86 10.61 13.64
N ASP A 90 -1.65 11.12 13.84
CA ASP A 90 -1.02 11.19 15.17
C ASP A 90 -1.48 12.42 15.98
N THR A 91 -1.82 13.55 15.32
CA THR A 91 -2.17 14.83 15.98
C THR A 91 -3.67 15.01 16.17
N LEU A 92 -4.48 14.83 15.13
CA LEU A 92 -5.95 14.94 15.22
C LEU A 92 -6.60 13.67 15.78
N GLY A 93 -5.96 12.51 15.58
CA GLY A 93 -6.51 11.20 15.87
C GLY A 93 -6.83 10.42 14.59
N ARG A 94 -6.78 9.07 14.70
CA ARG A 94 -6.95 8.17 13.54
C ARG A 94 -8.35 8.29 12.93
N ARG A 95 -9.39 8.26 13.80
CA ARG A 95 -10.80 8.36 13.40
C ARG A 95 -11.10 9.70 12.75
N GLU A 96 -10.69 10.78 13.37
CA GLU A 96 -10.92 12.15 12.91
C GLU A 96 -10.25 12.40 11.56
N THR A 97 -9.03 11.90 11.36
CA THR A 97 -8.31 11.98 10.08
C THR A 97 -9.04 11.21 8.99
N MET A 98 -9.55 10.00 9.28
CA MET A 98 -10.33 9.23 8.30
C MET A 98 -11.63 9.94 7.93
N VAL A 99 -12.37 10.47 8.89
CA VAL A 99 -13.60 11.22 8.67
C VAL A 99 -13.34 12.46 7.81
N LEU A 100 -12.31 13.24 8.16
CA LEU A 100 -11.91 14.41 7.38
C LEU A 100 -11.56 14.02 5.93
N SER A 101 -10.77 12.96 5.73
CA SER A 101 -10.40 12.45 4.41
C SER A 101 -11.63 12.09 3.57
N MET A 102 -12.51 11.28 4.13
CA MET A 102 -13.67 10.77 3.39
C MET A 102 -14.65 11.88 2.98
N PHE A 103 -14.98 12.79 3.88
CA PHE A 103 -15.92 13.88 3.55
C PHE A 103 -15.29 14.96 2.65
N SER A 104 -14.03 15.34 2.90
CA SER A 104 -13.34 16.28 2.01
C SER A 104 -13.10 15.67 0.62
N GLY A 105 -12.77 14.39 0.54
CA GLY A 105 -12.64 13.67 -0.73
C GLY A 105 -13.94 13.62 -1.51
N ALA A 106 -15.05 13.28 -0.85
CA ALA A 106 -16.38 13.31 -1.46
C ALA A 106 -16.75 14.72 -2.00
N ALA A 107 -16.47 15.77 -1.22
CA ALA A 107 -16.70 17.15 -1.65
C ALA A 107 -15.83 17.52 -2.87
N MET A 108 -14.53 17.17 -2.87
CA MET A 108 -13.64 17.44 -4.01
C MET A 108 -14.07 16.68 -5.26
N MET A 109 -14.57 15.44 -5.15
CA MET A 109 -15.11 14.69 -6.28
C MET A 109 -16.31 15.41 -6.92
N LEU A 110 -17.25 15.89 -6.09
CA LEU A 110 -18.41 16.64 -6.60
C LEU A 110 -18.00 17.97 -7.22
N LEU A 111 -17.06 18.71 -6.64
CA LEU A 111 -16.53 19.94 -7.21
C LEU A 111 -15.83 19.68 -8.54
N LEU A 112 -15.00 18.61 -8.62
CA LEU A 112 -14.30 18.23 -9.85
C LEU A 112 -15.28 17.91 -10.99
N SER A 113 -16.43 17.30 -10.69
CA SER A 113 -17.48 17.00 -11.69
C SER A 113 -18.05 18.25 -12.35
N GLN A 114 -18.04 19.40 -11.66
CA GLN A 114 -18.56 20.69 -12.13
C GLN A 114 -17.49 21.57 -12.78
N ALA A 115 -16.22 21.25 -12.62
CA ALA A 115 -15.11 22.05 -13.13
C ALA A 115 -15.11 22.07 -14.66
N ARG A 116 -14.97 23.27 -15.25
CA ARG A 116 -14.93 23.47 -16.71
C ARG A 116 -13.60 24.02 -17.18
N GLN A 117 -12.93 24.83 -16.36
CA GLN A 117 -11.67 25.46 -16.71
C GLN A 117 -10.50 24.52 -16.36
N PHE A 118 -9.59 24.31 -17.30
CA PHE A 118 -8.48 23.37 -17.13
C PHE A 118 -7.59 23.65 -15.90
N PRO A 119 -7.21 24.91 -15.56
CA PRO A 119 -6.46 25.18 -14.32
C PRO A 119 -7.22 24.75 -13.05
N VAL A 120 -8.55 24.96 -13.02
CA VAL A 120 -9.40 24.54 -11.90
C VAL A 120 -9.44 23.01 -11.80
N ILE A 121 -9.54 22.31 -12.94
CA ILE A 121 -9.48 20.84 -13.00
C ILE A 121 -8.16 20.33 -12.39
N ILE A 122 -7.02 20.91 -12.75
CA ILE A 122 -5.70 20.52 -12.21
C ILE A 122 -5.65 20.67 -10.68
N VAL A 123 -6.05 21.84 -10.17
CA VAL A 123 -6.07 22.12 -8.73
C VAL A 123 -7.00 21.16 -7.99
N LEU A 124 -8.24 21.00 -8.47
CA LEU A 124 -9.21 20.10 -7.86
C LEU A 124 -8.76 18.64 -7.93
N THR A 125 -8.13 18.22 -9.02
CA THR A 125 -7.59 16.86 -9.14
C THR A 125 -6.44 16.61 -8.16
N ALA A 126 -5.54 17.58 -7.98
CA ALA A 126 -4.48 17.50 -6.97
C ALA A 126 -5.07 17.44 -5.53
N LEU A 127 -6.06 18.30 -5.24
CA LEU A 127 -6.76 18.29 -3.96
C LEU A 127 -7.54 16.97 -3.74
N THR A 128 -8.13 16.42 -4.78
CA THR A 128 -8.79 15.11 -4.73
C THR A 128 -7.79 14.01 -4.38
N GLY A 129 -6.62 13.98 -5.03
CA GLY A 129 -5.55 13.05 -4.71
C GLY A 129 -5.07 13.18 -3.26
N LEU A 130 -4.96 14.42 -2.77
CA LEU A 130 -4.61 14.70 -1.39
C LEU A 130 -5.68 14.20 -0.43
N THR A 131 -6.92 14.60 -0.62
CA THR A 131 -8.01 14.34 0.33
C THR A 131 -8.45 12.88 0.36
N ASN A 132 -8.44 12.19 -0.77
CA ASN A 132 -8.88 10.80 -0.85
C ASN A 132 -7.86 9.78 -0.29
N GLU A 133 -6.59 10.14 -0.16
CA GLU A 133 -5.56 9.16 0.18
C GLU A 133 -4.98 9.34 1.59
N PHE A 134 -5.18 10.48 2.26
CA PHE A 134 -4.59 10.61 3.60
C PHE A 134 -5.31 9.79 4.69
N TYR A 135 -6.47 9.16 4.40
CA TYR A 135 -7.06 8.17 5.30
C TYR A 135 -6.22 6.88 5.41
N ARG A 136 -5.42 6.53 4.41
CA ARG A 136 -4.71 5.24 4.35
C ARG A 136 -3.74 5.03 5.51
N PRO A 137 -2.81 5.96 5.82
CA PRO A 137 -1.95 5.81 6.98
C PRO A 137 -2.74 5.84 8.30
N ALA A 138 -3.82 6.64 8.38
CA ALA A 138 -4.70 6.67 9.54
C ALA A 138 -5.44 5.34 9.75
N SER A 139 -5.99 4.74 8.68
CA SER A 139 -6.65 3.44 8.72
C SER A 139 -5.69 2.32 9.13
N ALA A 140 -4.48 2.30 8.55
CA ALA A 140 -3.46 1.31 8.91
C ALA A 140 -3.02 1.44 10.38
N ALA A 141 -2.83 2.68 10.86
CA ALA A 141 -2.49 2.93 12.26
C ALA A 141 -3.63 2.52 13.19
N LEU A 142 -4.89 2.86 12.84
CA LEU A 142 -6.07 2.48 13.61
C LEU A 142 -6.22 0.95 13.70
N LEU A 143 -6.03 0.24 12.58
CA LEU A 143 -6.04 -1.22 12.58
C LEU A 143 -4.98 -1.80 13.52
N ALA A 144 -3.77 -1.23 13.50
CA ALA A 144 -2.68 -1.65 14.37
C ALA A 144 -2.96 -1.35 15.86
N ASP A 145 -3.73 -0.29 16.15
CA ASP A 145 -4.10 0.09 17.52
C ASP A 145 -5.20 -0.83 18.09
N VAL A 146 -6.21 -1.18 17.27
CA VAL A 146 -7.36 -1.97 17.74
C VAL A 146 -7.09 -3.48 17.73
N VAL A 147 -6.08 -3.96 16.97
CA VAL A 147 -5.77 -5.38 16.82
C VAL A 147 -4.53 -5.76 17.65
N PRO A 148 -4.63 -6.80 18.52
CA PRO A 148 -3.49 -7.32 19.26
C PRO A 148 -2.31 -7.69 18.34
N PRO A 149 -1.04 -7.51 18.79
CA PRO A 149 0.16 -7.76 17.97
C PRO A 149 0.18 -9.12 17.28
N GLY A 150 -0.22 -10.20 17.98
CA GLY A 150 -0.24 -11.57 17.44
C GLY A 150 -1.25 -11.80 16.29
N ARG A 151 -2.23 -10.91 16.10
CA ARG A 151 -3.27 -11.01 15.05
C ARG A 151 -3.14 -9.94 13.96
N ARG A 152 -2.18 -9.02 14.06
CA ARG A 152 -2.00 -7.94 13.08
C ARG A 152 -1.74 -8.45 11.66
N LEU A 153 -0.95 -9.51 11.52
CA LEU A 153 -0.68 -10.09 10.21
C LEU A 153 -1.98 -10.53 9.50
N THR A 154 -2.85 -11.27 10.21
CA THR A 154 -4.15 -11.68 9.68
C THR A 154 -5.05 -10.49 9.37
N ALA A 155 -5.04 -9.46 10.23
CA ALA A 155 -5.85 -8.26 10.03
C ALA A 155 -5.39 -7.43 8.81
N PHE A 156 -4.08 -7.25 8.60
CA PHE A 156 -3.57 -6.56 7.42
C PHE A 156 -3.81 -7.35 6.13
N ALA A 157 -3.73 -8.70 6.18
CA ALA A 157 -4.09 -9.54 5.05
C ALA A 157 -5.59 -9.40 4.71
N ALA A 158 -6.47 -9.42 5.72
CA ALA A 158 -7.92 -9.23 5.51
C ALA A 158 -8.25 -7.82 4.97
N LEU A 159 -7.59 -6.78 5.48
CA LEU A 159 -7.73 -5.42 4.95
C LEU A 159 -7.34 -5.35 3.47
N ARG A 160 -6.28 -6.05 3.09
CA ARG A 160 -5.79 -6.10 1.72
C ARG A 160 -6.75 -6.88 0.80
N VAL A 161 -7.31 -8.00 1.26
CA VAL A 161 -8.35 -8.72 0.53
C VAL A 161 -9.55 -7.81 0.27
N ALA A 162 -10.00 -7.06 1.28
CA ALA A 162 -11.08 -6.08 1.12
C ALA A 162 -10.75 -5.00 0.10
N PHE A 163 -9.52 -4.47 0.12
CA PHE A 163 -9.03 -3.50 -0.86
C PHE A 163 -9.06 -4.07 -2.28
N ASN A 164 -8.46 -5.25 -2.48
CA ASN A 164 -8.36 -5.87 -3.81
C ASN A 164 -9.72 -6.33 -4.33
N ALA A 165 -10.59 -6.84 -3.47
CA ALA A 165 -11.95 -7.20 -3.84
C ALA A 165 -12.74 -5.96 -4.31
N GLY A 166 -12.65 -4.83 -3.58
CA GLY A 166 -13.27 -3.57 -4.01
C GLY A 166 -12.73 -3.12 -5.37
N PHE A 167 -11.41 -3.11 -5.52
CA PHE A 167 -10.75 -2.69 -6.76
C PHE A 167 -11.01 -3.63 -7.95
N ALA A 168 -11.25 -4.92 -7.72
CA ALA A 168 -11.58 -5.88 -8.79
C ALA A 168 -12.95 -5.61 -9.41
N PHE A 169 -13.95 -5.22 -8.61
CA PHE A 169 -15.31 -4.97 -9.08
C PHE A 169 -15.58 -3.50 -9.46
N GLY A 170 -14.82 -2.56 -8.90
CA GLY A 170 -15.00 -1.12 -9.10
C GLY A 170 -15.01 -0.69 -10.57
N PRO A 171 -13.97 -1.01 -11.37
CA PRO A 171 -13.91 -0.62 -12.78
C PRO A 171 -15.05 -1.16 -13.64
N ALA A 172 -15.56 -2.35 -13.37
CA ALA A 172 -16.74 -2.90 -14.08
C ALA A 172 -17.99 -2.07 -13.81
N MET A 173 -18.23 -1.73 -12.54
CA MET A 173 -19.34 -0.85 -12.16
C MET A 173 -19.15 0.57 -12.74
N ALA A 174 -17.93 1.08 -12.75
CA ALA A 174 -17.62 2.37 -13.35
C ALA A 174 -17.94 2.41 -14.84
N GLY A 175 -17.59 1.34 -15.59
CA GLY A 175 -17.97 1.21 -17.00
C GLY A 175 -19.47 1.24 -17.23
N PHE A 176 -20.23 0.56 -16.38
CA PHE A 176 -21.71 0.60 -16.42
C PHE A 176 -22.23 2.01 -16.12
N LEU A 177 -21.76 2.67 -15.07
CA LEU A 177 -22.17 4.02 -14.72
C LEU A 177 -21.81 5.05 -15.81
N ALA A 178 -20.64 4.90 -16.45
CA ALA A 178 -20.20 5.78 -17.53
C ALA A 178 -21.13 5.78 -18.73
N ALA A 179 -21.84 4.67 -18.99
CA ALA A 179 -22.85 4.58 -20.05
C ALA A 179 -24.05 5.50 -19.81
N TYR A 180 -24.36 5.81 -18.54
CA TYR A 180 -25.41 6.77 -18.16
C TYR A 180 -24.89 8.20 -18.03
N GLY A 181 -23.59 8.41 -18.08
CA GLY A 181 -22.90 9.70 -18.02
C GLY A 181 -21.85 9.78 -16.93
N TYR A 182 -20.78 10.49 -17.22
CA TYR A 182 -19.62 10.59 -16.30
C TYR A 182 -19.97 11.20 -14.95
N PHE A 183 -21.01 12.04 -14.84
CA PHE A 183 -21.44 12.59 -13.55
C PHE A 183 -21.70 11.49 -12.51
N TRP A 184 -22.28 10.36 -12.92
CA TRP A 184 -22.60 9.24 -12.04
C TRP A 184 -21.35 8.56 -11.45
N LEU A 185 -20.20 8.65 -12.13
CA LEU A 185 -18.93 8.19 -11.58
C LEU A 185 -18.53 9.03 -10.37
N PHE A 186 -18.61 10.36 -10.51
CA PHE A 186 -18.27 11.30 -9.43
C PHE A 186 -19.25 11.20 -8.27
N ALA A 187 -20.55 11.13 -8.57
CA ALA A 187 -21.59 10.99 -7.55
C ALA A 187 -21.49 9.67 -6.79
N GLY A 188 -21.21 8.56 -7.48
CA GLY A 188 -21.01 7.25 -6.87
C GLY A 188 -19.77 7.18 -5.99
N ASP A 189 -18.64 7.72 -6.46
CA ASP A 189 -17.40 7.82 -5.69
C ASP A 189 -17.59 8.69 -4.43
N ALA A 190 -18.23 9.86 -4.59
CA ALA A 190 -18.56 10.73 -3.46
C ALA A 190 -19.49 10.04 -2.46
N ALA A 191 -20.52 9.34 -2.94
CA ALA A 191 -21.49 8.65 -2.09
C ALA A 191 -20.84 7.51 -1.29
N THR A 192 -20.01 6.67 -1.92
CA THR A 192 -19.30 5.57 -1.24
C THR A 192 -18.27 6.09 -0.23
N SER A 193 -17.55 7.16 -0.58
CA SER A 193 -16.63 7.84 0.33
C SER A 193 -17.37 8.47 1.51
N ALA A 194 -18.45 9.21 1.28
CA ALA A 194 -19.26 9.80 2.34
C ALA A 194 -19.89 8.73 3.25
N LEU A 195 -20.38 7.62 2.68
CA LEU A 195 -20.93 6.50 3.46
C LEU A 195 -19.87 5.86 4.34
N PHE A 196 -18.66 5.64 3.82
CA PHE A 196 -17.55 5.15 4.64
C PHE A 196 -17.19 6.15 5.74
N GLY A 197 -17.11 7.45 5.44
CA GLY A 197 -16.89 8.51 6.41
C GLY A 197 -17.94 8.51 7.53
N LEU A 198 -19.23 8.34 7.17
CA LEU A 198 -20.33 8.25 8.12
C LEU A 198 -20.22 7.00 9.01
N VAL A 199 -19.91 5.85 8.42
CA VAL A 199 -19.71 4.60 9.19
C VAL A 199 -18.54 4.76 10.17
N VAL A 200 -17.42 5.36 9.75
CA VAL A 200 -16.30 5.65 10.65
C VAL A 200 -16.72 6.60 11.76
N LEU A 201 -17.46 7.66 11.43
CA LEU A 201 -17.94 8.66 12.38
C LEU A 201 -18.88 8.06 13.45
N LEU A 202 -19.75 7.13 13.08
CA LEU A 202 -20.76 6.58 13.98
C LEU A 202 -20.29 5.34 14.73
N ALA A 203 -19.50 4.49 14.09
CA ALA A 203 -19.21 3.14 14.60
C ALA A 203 -17.77 2.95 15.09
N MET A 204 -16.84 3.87 14.79
CA MET A 204 -15.47 3.77 15.29
C MET A 204 -15.30 4.46 16.64
N PRO A 205 -14.60 3.81 17.58
CA PRO A 205 -14.29 4.46 18.85
C PRO A 205 -13.40 5.68 18.59
N ARG A 206 -13.59 6.72 19.41
CA ARG A 206 -12.61 7.80 19.48
C ARG A 206 -11.33 7.19 20.04
N THR A 207 -10.32 7.06 19.19
CA THR A 207 -8.99 6.73 19.68
C THR A 207 -8.50 7.92 20.50
N ALA A 208 -8.03 7.66 21.73
CA ALA A 208 -7.37 8.68 22.49
C ALA A 208 -6.35 9.37 21.57
N ARG A 209 -6.40 10.70 21.48
CA ARG A 209 -5.29 11.48 20.93
C ARG A 209 -4.06 10.89 21.56
N GLY A 210 -3.10 10.41 20.76
CA GLY A 210 -1.86 9.91 21.33
C GLY A 210 -1.45 10.94 22.37
N ALA A 211 -1.24 10.48 23.63
CA ALA A 211 -1.01 11.39 24.75
C ALA A 211 -0.16 12.52 24.21
N GLN A 212 -0.62 13.74 24.43
CA GLN A 212 0.01 14.97 23.96
C GLN A 212 1.43 15.09 24.55
N ASN A 213 2.28 14.17 24.20
CA ASN A 213 3.68 14.44 24.09
C ASN A 213 3.80 15.15 22.76
N ASP A 214 4.05 16.44 22.82
CA ASP A 214 4.54 17.25 21.70
C ASP A 214 5.89 16.69 21.18
N ALA A 215 5.91 15.44 20.77
CA ALA A 215 6.96 14.89 19.96
C ALA A 215 6.87 15.66 18.62
N GLY A 216 7.38 16.89 18.65
CA GLY A 216 7.40 17.78 17.51
C GLY A 216 8.03 17.07 16.31
N TRP A 217 7.86 17.61 15.12
CA TRP A 217 8.51 17.08 13.91
C TRP A 217 10.01 16.82 14.09
N ASN A 218 10.67 17.55 14.98
CA ASN A 218 12.10 17.35 15.28
C ASN A 218 12.37 16.03 16.00
N GLU A 219 11.55 15.64 16.96
CA GLU A 219 11.69 14.36 17.65
C GLU A 219 11.31 13.19 16.75
N ALA A 220 10.20 13.31 15.99
CA ALA A 220 9.85 12.32 14.98
C ALA A 220 10.97 12.13 13.96
N ARG A 221 11.53 13.21 13.44
CA ARG A 221 12.69 13.17 12.52
C ARG A 221 13.90 12.51 13.17
N ARG A 222 14.17 12.77 14.45
CA ARG A 222 15.26 12.15 15.20
C ARG A 222 15.04 10.65 15.32
N VAL A 223 13.87 10.19 15.76
CA VAL A 223 13.53 8.77 15.90
C VAL A 223 13.57 8.07 14.55
N LEU A 224 12.92 8.63 13.53
CA LEU A 224 12.92 8.09 12.17
C LEU A 224 14.33 7.98 11.59
N ARG A 225 15.23 8.95 11.86
CA ARG A 225 16.61 8.93 11.37
C ARG A 225 17.49 7.87 12.04
N HIS A 226 17.18 7.46 13.27
CA HIS A 226 18.02 6.52 14.01
C HIS A 226 17.47 5.07 13.98
N ASP A 227 16.24 4.85 13.51
CA ASP A 227 15.66 3.52 13.41
C ASP A 227 16.17 2.75 12.18
N ARG A 228 17.26 2.02 12.39
CA ARG A 228 17.91 1.21 11.35
C ARG A 228 16.98 0.13 10.79
N LYS A 229 16.08 -0.45 11.61
CA LYS A 229 15.12 -1.48 11.16
C LYS A 229 14.09 -0.86 10.22
N LEU A 230 13.66 0.37 10.52
CA LEU A 230 12.79 1.13 9.64
C LEU A 230 13.48 1.40 8.30
N HIS A 231 14.73 1.91 8.31
CA HIS A 231 15.46 2.21 7.06
C HIS A 231 15.66 0.96 6.20
N GLN A 232 15.98 -0.20 6.80
CA GLN A 232 16.06 -1.47 6.06
C GLN A 232 14.73 -1.82 5.41
N LEU A 233 13.63 -1.69 6.15
CA LEU A 233 12.29 -1.94 5.61
C LEU A 233 11.92 -0.98 4.48
N LEU A 234 12.18 0.32 4.65
CA LEU A 234 11.88 1.34 3.63
C LEU A 234 12.67 1.10 2.34
N LEU A 235 13.96 0.79 2.46
CA LEU A 235 14.83 0.52 1.31
C LEU A 235 14.40 -0.75 0.56
N ALA A 236 14.11 -1.83 1.29
CA ALA A 236 13.62 -3.07 0.70
C ALA A 236 12.23 -2.86 0.04
N ASN A 237 11.33 -2.16 0.72
CA ASN A 237 10.01 -1.83 0.17
C ASN A 237 10.10 -0.96 -1.09
N PHE A 238 11.00 0.03 -1.11
CA PHE A 238 11.19 0.87 -2.30
C PHE A 238 11.69 0.06 -3.48
N ALA A 239 12.69 -0.80 -3.28
CA ALA A 239 13.24 -1.65 -4.35
C ALA A 239 12.17 -2.58 -4.95
N ILE A 240 11.37 -3.24 -4.11
CA ILE A 240 10.32 -4.13 -4.62
C ILE A 240 9.11 -3.37 -5.18
N ALA A 241 8.81 -2.17 -4.68
CA ALA A 241 7.75 -1.33 -5.21
C ALA A 241 8.06 -0.85 -6.64
N LEU A 242 9.35 -0.59 -6.97
CA LEU A 242 9.77 -0.33 -8.35
C LEU A 242 9.43 -1.51 -9.27
N VAL A 243 9.61 -2.74 -8.81
CA VAL A 243 9.24 -3.96 -9.54
C VAL A 243 7.72 -4.07 -9.67
N PHE A 244 7.00 -3.86 -8.57
CA PHE A 244 5.53 -3.96 -8.53
C PHE A 244 4.84 -3.08 -9.58
N PHE A 245 5.26 -1.82 -9.69
CA PHE A 245 4.63 -0.88 -10.61
C PHE A 245 4.92 -1.17 -12.10
N GLN A 246 5.82 -2.11 -12.41
CA GLN A 246 5.99 -2.57 -13.78
C GLN A 246 4.78 -3.37 -14.30
N MET A 247 4.00 -3.93 -13.41
CA MET A 247 2.75 -4.62 -13.76
C MET A 247 1.78 -3.71 -14.53
N CYS A 248 1.66 -2.46 -14.09
CA CYS A 248 0.74 -1.48 -14.69
C CYS A 248 1.39 -0.63 -15.80
N SER A 249 2.69 -0.82 -16.11
CA SER A 249 3.42 0.01 -17.06
C SER A 249 4.15 -0.84 -18.11
N THR A 250 5.39 -1.20 -17.84
CA THR A 250 6.28 -1.89 -18.77
C THR A 250 5.77 -3.27 -19.18
N PHE A 251 5.07 -3.99 -18.31
CA PHE A 251 4.55 -5.32 -18.60
C PHE A 251 3.48 -5.29 -19.70
N SER A 252 2.66 -4.24 -19.77
CA SER A 252 1.69 -4.07 -20.87
C SER A 252 2.40 -3.96 -22.23
N LEU A 253 3.49 -3.18 -22.28
CA LEU A 253 4.32 -3.02 -23.49
C LEU A 253 5.00 -4.34 -23.87
N HIS A 254 5.44 -5.13 -22.89
CA HIS A 254 6.05 -6.44 -23.14
C HIS A 254 5.05 -7.41 -23.76
N VAL A 255 3.85 -7.53 -23.17
CA VAL A 255 2.80 -8.43 -23.69
C VAL A 255 2.38 -8.06 -25.11
N THR A 256 2.12 -6.78 -25.36
CA THR A 256 1.72 -6.31 -26.70
C THR A 256 2.89 -6.36 -27.70
N GLY A 257 4.12 -6.11 -27.26
CA GLY A 257 5.32 -6.24 -28.10
C GLY A 257 5.63 -7.69 -28.53
N LEU A 258 5.13 -8.69 -27.79
CA LEU A 258 5.16 -10.10 -28.21
C LEU A 258 4.02 -10.47 -29.19
N GLY A 259 3.17 -9.52 -29.58
CA GLY A 259 2.05 -9.74 -30.49
C GLY A 259 0.75 -10.21 -29.81
N PHE A 260 0.69 -10.24 -28.48
CA PHE A 260 -0.53 -10.60 -27.77
C PHE A 260 -1.47 -9.41 -27.61
N SER A 261 -2.78 -9.68 -27.51
CA SER A 261 -3.79 -8.65 -27.38
C SER A 261 -3.77 -7.96 -26.01
N SER A 262 -4.30 -6.73 -25.95
CA SER A 262 -4.54 -6.03 -24.66
C SER A 262 -5.49 -6.81 -23.74
N ALA A 263 -6.39 -7.64 -24.30
CA ALA A 263 -7.23 -8.53 -23.53
C ALA A 263 -6.42 -9.63 -22.81
N ALA A 264 -5.39 -10.19 -23.47
CA ALA A 264 -4.48 -11.15 -22.84
C ALA A 264 -3.70 -10.50 -21.69
N TYR A 265 -3.19 -9.27 -21.87
CA TYR A 265 -2.59 -8.50 -20.78
C TYR A 265 -3.58 -8.32 -19.61
N GLY A 266 -4.79 -7.85 -19.92
CA GLY A 266 -5.82 -7.65 -18.90
C GLY A 266 -6.15 -8.93 -18.12
N ALA A 267 -6.27 -10.06 -18.81
CA ALA A 267 -6.52 -11.37 -18.20
C ALA A 267 -5.37 -11.81 -17.25
N ILE A 268 -4.10 -11.60 -17.67
CA ILE A 268 -2.94 -11.92 -16.83
C ILE A 268 -2.88 -11.04 -15.58
N VAL A 269 -3.19 -9.73 -15.70
CA VAL A 269 -3.24 -8.82 -14.55
C VAL A 269 -4.42 -9.14 -13.63
N SER A 270 -5.59 -9.48 -14.20
CA SER A 270 -6.75 -9.91 -13.42
C SER A 270 -6.48 -11.18 -12.62
N LEU A 271 -5.65 -12.09 -13.15
CA LEU A 271 -5.20 -13.29 -12.45
C LEU A 271 -4.49 -12.94 -11.12
N ASN A 272 -3.68 -11.87 -11.09
CA ASN A 272 -3.08 -11.39 -9.84
C ASN A 272 -4.17 -11.07 -8.80
N GLY A 273 -5.16 -10.25 -9.13
CA GLY A 273 -6.24 -9.89 -8.21
C GLY A 273 -7.02 -11.11 -7.70
N VAL A 274 -7.35 -12.05 -8.57
CA VAL A 274 -8.04 -13.31 -8.21
C VAL A 274 -7.20 -14.13 -7.24
N LEU A 275 -5.90 -14.30 -7.52
CA LEU A 275 -5.00 -15.06 -6.64
C LEU A 275 -4.85 -14.38 -5.27
N VAL A 276 -4.78 -13.06 -5.22
CA VAL A 276 -4.75 -12.31 -3.95
C VAL A 276 -6.00 -12.60 -3.14
N VAL A 277 -7.19 -12.47 -3.73
CA VAL A 277 -8.46 -12.70 -3.03
C VAL A 277 -8.55 -14.15 -2.51
N LEU A 278 -8.15 -15.13 -3.31
CA LEU A 278 -8.28 -16.55 -2.95
C LEU A 278 -7.20 -17.02 -1.96
N PHE A 279 -5.95 -16.59 -2.12
CA PHE A 279 -4.81 -17.19 -1.44
C PHE A 279 -4.17 -16.34 -0.36
N GLU A 280 -4.47 -15.03 -0.25
CA GLU A 280 -3.82 -14.17 0.74
C GLU A 280 -4.05 -14.65 2.18
N LEU A 281 -5.29 -14.92 2.55
CA LEU A 281 -5.61 -15.38 3.89
C LEU A 281 -5.06 -16.79 4.19
N PRO A 282 -5.25 -17.81 3.32
CA PRO A 282 -4.63 -19.11 3.51
C PRO A 282 -3.12 -19.09 3.65
N LEU A 283 -2.44 -18.35 2.76
CA LEU A 283 -0.97 -18.24 2.79
C LEU A 283 -0.49 -17.48 4.03
N THR A 284 -1.22 -16.44 4.45
CA THR A 284 -0.96 -15.71 5.69
C THR A 284 -1.05 -16.64 6.91
N ALA A 285 -1.99 -17.58 6.94
CA ALA A 285 -2.12 -18.56 8.03
C ALA A 285 -0.89 -19.48 8.14
N ILE A 286 -0.21 -19.74 7.04
CA ILE A 286 1.04 -20.51 7.00
C ILE A 286 2.22 -19.61 7.40
N THR A 287 2.35 -18.44 6.78
CA THR A 287 3.50 -17.57 6.92
C THR A 287 3.66 -16.97 8.31
N ARG A 288 2.55 -16.77 9.06
CA ARG A 288 2.58 -16.27 10.45
C ARG A 288 3.38 -17.14 11.43
N ARG A 289 3.69 -18.41 11.05
CA ARG A 289 4.48 -19.34 11.86
C ARG A 289 5.97 -19.09 11.77
N PHE A 290 6.40 -18.25 10.85
CA PHE A 290 7.80 -17.97 10.55
C PHE A 290 8.17 -16.54 10.94
N PRO A 291 9.46 -16.27 11.20
CA PRO A 291 9.94 -14.91 11.48
C PRO A 291 9.62 -13.94 10.32
N ALA A 292 9.01 -12.81 10.63
CA ALA A 292 8.51 -11.85 9.63
C ALA A 292 9.61 -11.45 8.60
N ARG A 293 10.86 -11.26 9.04
CA ARG A 293 11.97 -10.89 8.14
C ARG A 293 12.28 -11.97 7.12
N ARG A 294 12.21 -13.26 7.50
CA ARG A 294 12.40 -14.39 6.57
C ARG A 294 11.26 -14.46 5.56
N VAL A 295 10.02 -14.29 6.04
CA VAL A 295 8.83 -14.29 5.19
C VAL A 295 8.91 -13.16 4.17
N MET A 296 9.25 -11.94 4.60
CA MET A 296 9.44 -10.80 3.68
C MET A 296 10.55 -11.07 2.67
N ALA A 297 11.69 -11.61 3.10
CA ALA A 297 12.82 -11.92 2.20
C ALA A 297 12.40 -12.90 1.09
N VAL A 298 11.69 -13.98 1.45
CA VAL A 298 11.15 -14.94 0.48
C VAL A 298 10.16 -14.25 -0.47
N GLY A 299 9.28 -13.41 0.06
CA GLY A 299 8.30 -12.66 -0.74
C GLY A 299 8.96 -11.69 -1.73
N TYR A 300 9.97 -10.94 -1.31
CA TYR A 300 10.74 -10.05 -2.20
C TYR A 300 11.47 -10.83 -3.29
N LEU A 301 12.08 -11.96 -2.93
CA LEU A 301 12.76 -12.81 -3.89
C LEU A 301 11.79 -13.37 -4.94
N LEU A 302 10.65 -13.94 -4.51
CA LEU A 302 9.61 -14.44 -5.43
C LEU A 302 9.06 -13.34 -6.31
N GLY A 303 8.81 -12.14 -5.77
CA GLY A 303 8.35 -10.98 -6.52
C GLY A 303 9.34 -10.57 -7.61
N GLY A 304 10.65 -10.53 -7.29
CA GLY A 304 11.71 -10.27 -8.25
C GLY A 304 11.84 -11.36 -9.30
N ILE A 305 11.83 -12.64 -8.89
CA ILE A 305 11.92 -13.80 -9.80
C ILE A 305 10.74 -13.81 -10.77
N GLY A 306 9.51 -13.58 -10.27
CA GLY A 306 8.31 -13.55 -11.12
C GLY A 306 8.44 -12.58 -12.28
N PHE A 307 8.98 -11.37 -12.04
CA PHE A 307 9.24 -10.42 -13.12
C PHE A 307 10.49 -10.76 -13.94
N ALA A 308 11.55 -11.30 -13.33
CA ALA A 308 12.76 -11.73 -14.07
C ALA A 308 12.46 -12.78 -15.12
N LEU A 309 11.56 -13.73 -14.81
CA LEU A 309 11.18 -14.81 -15.73
C LEU A 309 10.52 -14.30 -17.04
N ASN A 310 9.99 -13.06 -17.05
CA ASN A 310 9.48 -12.45 -18.29
C ASN A 310 10.57 -12.27 -19.36
N ALA A 311 11.87 -12.25 -18.99
CA ALA A 311 12.97 -12.25 -19.95
C ALA A 311 12.90 -13.44 -20.91
N PHE A 312 12.34 -14.57 -20.49
CA PHE A 312 12.29 -15.84 -21.21
C PHE A 312 10.88 -16.23 -21.66
N ALA A 313 9.84 -15.61 -21.09
CA ALA A 313 8.44 -15.92 -21.40
C ALA A 313 8.07 -15.42 -22.81
N ARG A 314 7.53 -16.32 -23.64
CA ARG A 314 7.15 -16.03 -25.03
C ARG A 314 5.73 -16.52 -25.38
N SER A 315 4.97 -16.95 -24.39
CA SER A 315 3.59 -17.41 -24.56
C SER A 315 2.70 -16.90 -23.41
N VAL A 316 1.40 -16.79 -23.66
CA VAL A 316 0.45 -16.34 -22.64
C VAL A 316 0.49 -17.22 -21.37
N PRO A 317 0.53 -18.57 -21.46
CA PRO A 317 0.68 -19.41 -20.27
C PRO A 317 1.99 -19.16 -19.50
N ALA A 318 3.12 -18.92 -20.22
CA ALA A 318 4.39 -18.61 -19.58
C ALA A 318 4.34 -17.25 -18.83
N LEU A 319 3.76 -16.22 -19.44
CA LEU A 319 3.54 -14.91 -18.82
C LEU A 319 2.61 -15.01 -17.61
N ALA A 320 1.56 -15.83 -17.70
CA ALA A 320 0.67 -16.12 -16.57
C ALA A 320 1.41 -16.83 -15.41
N ALA A 321 2.29 -17.80 -15.73
CA ALA A 321 3.13 -18.44 -14.72
C ALA A 321 4.08 -17.45 -14.03
N CYS A 322 4.69 -16.52 -14.77
CA CYS A 322 5.49 -15.42 -14.21
C CYS A 322 4.65 -14.57 -13.24
N MET A 323 3.41 -14.23 -13.62
CA MET A 323 2.48 -13.47 -12.78
C MET A 323 2.08 -14.25 -11.53
N ILE A 324 1.87 -15.57 -11.61
CA ILE A 324 1.60 -16.42 -10.43
C ILE A 324 2.76 -16.35 -9.44
N VAL A 325 4.00 -16.52 -9.90
CA VAL A 325 5.20 -16.45 -9.05
C VAL A 325 5.32 -15.07 -8.39
N PHE A 326 5.12 -13.99 -9.15
CA PHE A 326 5.11 -12.62 -8.63
C PHE A 326 4.04 -12.46 -7.54
N THR A 327 2.80 -12.91 -7.81
CA THR A 327 1.67 -12.78 -6.90
C THR A 327 1.89 -13.56 -5.59
N LEU A 328 2.48 -14.74 -5.64
CA LEU A 328 2.86 -15.48 -4.43
C LEU A 328 3.87 -14.69 -3.58
N GLY A 329 4.82 -14.03 -4.22
CA GLY A 329 5.74 -13.09 -3.56
C GLY A 329 4.99 -11.95 -2.90
N GLU A 330 4.09 -11.32 -3.64
CA GLU A 330 3.27 -10.19 -3.21
C GLU A 330 2.41 -10.53 -1.99
N ILE A 331 1.65 -11.62 -2.04
CA ILE A 331 0.80 -12.12 -0.95
C ILE A 331 1.64 -12.40 0.31
N THR A 332 2.84 -12.91 0.12
CA THR A 332 3.75 -13.26 1.23
C THR A 332 4.33 -12.01 1.91
N MET A 333 4.77 -11.02 1.12
CA MET A 333 5.52 -9.87 1.67
C MET A 333 4.63 -8.74 2.19
N VAL A 334 3.55 -8.37 1.48
CA VAL A 334 2.85 -7.10 1.74
C VAL A 334 2.14 -7.08 3.10
N PRO A 335 1.31 -8.07 3.47
CA PRO A 335 0.68 -8.07 4.79
C PRO A 335 1.72 -8.22 5.90
N THR A 336 2.79 -9.01 5.66
CA THR A 336 3.87 -9.21 6.62
C THR A 336 4.67 -7.93 6.86
N ALA A 337 5.01 -7.17 5.82
CA ALA A 337 5.68 -5.88 5.94
C ALA A 337 4.83 -4.85 6.70
N SER A 338 3.52 -4.81 6.43
CA SER A 338 2.59 -3.93 7.14
C SER A 338 2.49 -4.27 8.63
N ALA A 339 2.37 -5.57 8.96
CA ALA A 339 2.33 -6.03 10.34
C ALA A 339 3.68 -5.79 11.06
N TYR A 340 4.82 -6.03 10.39
CA TYR A 340 6.15 -5.78 10.92
C TYR A 340 6.36 -4.29 11.22
N LEU A 341 5.98 -3.41 10.30
CA LEU A 341 6.03 -1.96 10.48
C LEU A 341 5.16 -1.51 11.67
N ALA A 342 3.93 -2.04 11.78
CA ALA A 342 3.02 -1.73 12.87
C ALA A 342 3.56 -2.14 14.25
N ASN A 343 4.34 -3.24 14.29
CA ASN A 343 5.00 -3.70 15.51
C ASN A 343 6.30 -2.94 15.82
N LEU A 344 6.98 -2.42 14.80
CA LEU A 344 8.18 -1.61 14.95
C LEU A 344 7.87 -0.19 15.45
N ALA A 345 6.74 0.36 15.00
CA ALA A 345 6.34 1.73 15.29
C ALA A 345 5.94 1.93 16.76
N PRO A 346 6.50 2.92 17.47
CA PRO A 346 5.99 3.35 18.77
C PRO A 346 4.49 3.71 18.65
N PRO A 347 3.65 3.41 19.67
CA PRO A 347 2.20 3.64 19.60
C PRO A 347 1.83 5.08 19.20
N GLN A 348 2.56 6.07 19.71
CA GLN A 348 2.31 7.50 19.47
C GLN A 348 2.76 7.96 18.06
N MET A 349 3.55 7.17 17.34
CA MET A 349 4.13 7.53 16.05
C MET A 349 3.72 6.57 14.91
N ARG A 350 2.75 5.66 15.13
CA ARG A 350 2.33 4.67 14.13
C ARG A 350 1.88 5.30 12.82
N GLY A 351 1.11 6.40 12.89
CA GLY A 351 0.68 7.11 11.70
C GLY A 351 1.84 7.64 10.88
N ARG A 352 2.86 8.23 11.51
CA ARG A 352 4.07 8.72 10.85
C ARG A 352 4.90 7.59 10.23
N TYR A 353 5.06 6.46 10.93
CA TYR A 353 5.73 5.28 10.39
C TYR A 353 5.00 4.72 9.17
N MET A 354 3.66 4.61 9.23
CA MET A 354 2.84 4.18 8.10
C MET A 354 2.90 5.17 6.94
N GLY A 355 2.90 6.48 7.23
CA GLY A 355 3.05 7.54 6.23
C GLY A 355 4.40 7.47 5.50
N VAL A 356 5.51 7.36 6.24
CA VAL A 356 6.85 7.26 5.65
C VAL A 356 7.00 5.97 4.82
N ALA A 357 6.43 4.85 5.27
CA ALA A 357 6.40 3.63 4.49
C ALA A 357 5.57 3.78 3.20
N GLY A 358 4.41 4.45 3.28
CA GLY A 358 3.60 4.77 2.09
C GLY A 358 4.34 5.66 1.09
N LEU A 359 5.23 6.55 1.57
CA LEU A 359 6.06 7.40 0.72
C LEU A 359 6.97 6.57 -0.21
N THR A 360 7.50 5.44 0.24
CA THR A 360 8.34 4.57 -0.61
C THR A 360 7.55 4.03 -1.81
N TRP A 361 6.29 3.68 -1.61
CA TRP A 361 5.38 3.24 -2.67
C TRP A 361 5.00 4.39 -3.61
N ALA A 362 4.70 5.56 -3.07
CA ALA A 362 4.37 6.75 -3.88
C ALA A 362 5.56 7.18 -4.75
N LEU A 363 6.77 7.20 -4.22
CA LEU A 363 7.99 7.49 -4.98
C LEU A 363 8.26 6.43 -6.05
N ALA A 364 8.07 5.15 -5.72
CA ALA A 364 8.23 4.08 -6.68
C ALA A 364 7.18 4.14 -7.80
N LEU A 365 5.95 4.57 -7.52
CA LEU A 365 4.92 4.80 -8.54
C LEU A 365 5.32 5.91 -9.53
N ILE A 366 6.00 6.94 -9.07
CA ILE A 366 6.47 8.05 -9.93
C ILE A 366 7.69 7.61 -10.76
N ILE A 367 8.69 7.04 -10.09
CA ILE A 367 9.99 6.72 -10.69
C ILE A 367 9.92 5.43 -11.53
N GLY A 368 9.22 4.41 -11.01
CA GLY A 368 9.23 3.06 -11.56
C GLY A 368 8.73 2.96 -13.01
N PRO A 369 7.52 3.44 -13.33
CA PRO A 369 6.99 3.39 -14.68
C PRO A 369 7.86 4.16 -15.67
N TRP A 370 8.28 5.37 -15.33
CA TRP A 370 9.10 6.22 -16.19
C TRP A 370 10.48 5.59 -16.48
N SER A 371 11.20 5.22 -15.44
CA SER A 371 12.53 4.60 -15.59
C SER A 371 12.44 3.21 -16.22
N GLY A 372 11.41 2.44 -15.85
CA GLY A 372 11.19 1.10 -16.35
C GLY A 372 10.92 1.07 -17.84
N MET A 373 10.00 1.88 -18.34
CA MET A 373 9.74 1.98 -19.78
C MET A 373 10.97 2.41 -20.58
N LYS A 374 11.73 3.38 -20.07
CA LYS A 374 12.96 3.88 -20.73
C LYS A 374 14.04 2.79 -20.78
N LEU A 375 14.26 2.05 -19.71
CA LEU A 375 15.23 0.95 -19.69
C LEU A 375 14.77 -0.24 -20.53
N PHE A 376 13.47 -0.55 -20.49
CA PHE A 376 12.89 -1.64 -21.28
C PHE A 376 13.04 -1.42 -22.78
N THR A 377 12.86 -0.19 -23.28
CA THR A 377 13.04 0.12 -24.72
C THR A 377 14.48 -0.08 -25.19
N LEU A 378 15.47 0.03 -24.30
CA LEU A 378 16.87 -0.22 -24.64
C LEU A 378 17.16 -1.73 -24.75
N HIS A 379 16.83 -2.51 -23.73
CA HIS A 379 17.07 -3.95 -23.67
C HIS A 379 15.99 -4.67 -22.84
N PRO A 380 14.88 -5.15 -23.48
CA PRO A 380 13.76 -5.75 -22.76
C PRO A 380 14.15 -6.91 -21.83
N ALA A 381 14.96 -7.87 -22.33
CA ALA A 381 15.36 -9.02 -21.52
C ALA A 381 16.23 -8.61 -20.31
N ALA A 382 17.22 -7.74 -20.54
CA ALA A 382 18.08 -7.24 -19.46
C ALA A 382 17.29 -6.48 -18.39
N TYR A 383 16.28 -5.72 -18.82
CA TYR A 383 15.41 -4.99 -17.89
C TYR A 383 14.67 -5.93 -16.92
N TRP A 384 14.12 -7.05 -17.40
CA TRP A 384 13.47 -8.02 -16.53
C TRP A 384 14.44 -8.65 -15.53
N LEU A 385 15.69 -8.90 -15.93
CA LEU A 385 16.73 -9.36 -15.00
C LEU A 385 17.09 -8.31 -13.95
N VAL A 386 17.05 -7.01 -14.28
CA VAL A 386 17.17 -5.92 -13.29
C VAL A 386 16.04 -5.98 -12.27
N CYS A 387 14.80 -6.28 -12.66
CA CYS A 387 13.70 -6.50 -11.72
C CYS A 387 14.00 -7.66 -10.75
N GLY A 388 14.59 -8.75 -11.25
CA GLY A 388 15.08 -9.86 -10.42
C GLY A 388 16.18 -9.43 -9.44
N ALA A 389 17.14 -8.65 -9.91
CA ALA A 389 18.22 -8.12 -9.07
C ALA A 389 17.68 -7.18 -7.97
N LEU A 390 16.66 -6.36 -8.26
CA LEU A 390 15.98 -5.53 -7.25
C LEU A 390 15.26 -6.37 -6.19
N GLY A 391 14.62 -7.48 -6.59
CA GLY A 391 14.00 -8.41 -5.64
C GLY A 391 15.03 -9.10 -4.75
N LEU A 392 16.15 -9.55 -5.32
CA LEU A 392 17.28 -10.12 -4.57
C LEU A 392 17.89 -9.08 -3.61
N PHE A 393 18.10 -7.86 -4.08
CA PHE A 393 18.59 -6.76 -3.25
C PHE A 393 17.66 -6.49 -2.06
N ALA A 394 16.34 -6.40 -2.30
CA ALA A 394 15.36 -6.20 -1.24
C ALA A 394 15.38 -7.34 -0.21
N ALA A 395 15.50 -8.60 -0.68
CA ALA A 395 15.61 -9.77 0.17
C ALA A 395 16.91 -9.76 1.01
N ALA A 396 18.02 -9.37 0.41
CA ALA A 396 19.32 -9.24 1.11
C ALA A 396 19.27 -8.14 2.17
N VAL A 397 18.75 -6.96 1.83
CA VAL A 397 18.61 -5.82 2.75
C VAL A 397 17.78 -6.19 3.96
N ILE A 398 16.60 -6.81 3.78
CA ILE A 398 15.75 -7.15 4.91
C ILE A 398 16.31 -8.30 5.76
N SER A 399 17.13 -9.16 5.20
CA SER A 399 17.78 -10.28 5.91
C SER A 399 19.03 -9.85 6.69
N ALA A 400 19.69 -8.76 6.28
CA ALA A 400 20.94 -8.30 6.90
C ALA A 400 20.72 -7.90 8.37
N PRO A 401 21.68 -8.23 9.27
CA PRO A 401 21.58 -7.78 10.66
C PRO A 401 21.56 -6.23 10.72
N PRO A 402 20.78 -5.63 11.64
CA PRO A 402 20.63 -4.18 11.74
C PRO A 402 21.94 -3.40 11.98
N SER A 403 22.99 -4.09 12.41
CA SER A 403 24.35 -3.53 12.63
C SER A 403 25.12 -3.25 11.35
N LEU A 404 24.77 -3.91 10.21
CA LEU A 404 25.48 -3.80 8.94
C LEU A 404 24.90 -2.75 7.99
N ALA A 405 23.65 -2.31 8.20
CA ALA A 405 23.02 -1.31 7.35
C ALA A 405 23.56 0.08 7.66
N LEU A 406 24.37 0.61 6.72
CA LEU A 406 24.86 1.99 6.64
C LEU A 406 25.41 2.54 8.00
N ARG A 407 26.68 2.40 8.22
CA ARG A 407 27.38 3.20 9.25
C ARG A 407 27.15 4.68 8.87
N PRO A 408 26.57 5.51 9.73
CA PRO A 408 26.53 6.94 9.45
C PRO A 408 27.98 7.47 9.38
N PHE A 409 28.25 8.26 8.37
CA PHE A 409 29.53 8.94 8.10
C PHE A 409 29.94 9.96 9.19
N SER A 410 29.34 9.93 10.36
CA SER A 410 29.53 10.92 11.42
C SER A 410 30.15 10.34 12.71
N ARG A 411 31.34 9.75 12.62
CA ARG A 411 32.18 9.46 13.81
C ARG A 411 33.46 10.29 13.84
N LYS A 412 33.53 11.40 13.10
CA LYS A 412 34.75 12.25 13.10
C LYS A 412 34.58 13.67 13.68
N LEU A 413 33.43 13.98 14.29
CA LEU A 413 33.20 15.32 14.87
C LEU A 413 32.93 15.32 16.40
N GLU A 414 33.20 14.24 17.11
CA GLU A 414 33.10 14.21 18.58
C GLU A 414 34.48 13.93 19.25
N GLN A 415 35.56 14.11 18.54
CA GLN A 415 36.93 14.00 19.09
C GLN A 415 37.86 15.14 18.66
N GLU A 416 37.32 16.34 18.38
CA GLU A 416 38.12 17.57 18.36
C GLU A 416 37.55 18.63 19.28
#